data_cbb63f6630bc1b8a234e5e0e55e185e4
#
_entry.id   cbb63f6630bc1b8a234e5e0e55e185e4
#
_cell.length_a   1.000
_cell.length_b   1.000
_cell.length_c   1.000
_cell.angle_alpha   90.00
_cell.angle_beta   90.00
_cell.angle_gamma   90.00
#
_symmetry.space_group_name_H-M   'P 1'
#
loop_
_entity.id
_entity.type
_entity.pdbx_description
1 polymer ?
#
loop_
_entity_poly.entity_id
_entity_poly.type
_entity_poly.pdbx_seq_one_letter_code
_entity_poly.pdbx_strand_id
1 'polypeptide(L)'
;MSLLDELFPGIFNNEWEAIPKWENEDRPWELLSSRESGLISQISDYNEGEAFIHPEAIIGDFVRIEGPCYIGANAEVRHSAFLRKGSWICEGAVVGHSTEVKNSILLPGAKAPHFNYVGDSIIGIDANLGAGAKLSNVRNDRREVFVTLSDGERFGSGLRKFGALIGDNSQLGCNVVTNPGTIIAPGSMIAPNETMGGWVEVKS
;
A
#
# COMPACT_ATOMS: atom_id res chain seq x y z
N MET A 1 8.48 -3.52 -20.30
CA MET A 1 7.81 -3.94 -19.05
C MET A 1 7.76 -2.71 -18.19
N SER A 2 6.58 -2.27 -17.79
CA SER A 2 6.40 -1.12 -16.91
C SER A 2 6.84 -1.46 -15.48
N LEU A 3 7.05 -0.44 -14.64
CA LEU A 3 7.35 -0.69 -13.22
C LEU A 3 6.15 -1.33 -12.50
N LEU A 4 4.94 -1.03 -12.94
CA LEU A 4 3.72 -1.66 -12.42
C LEU A 4 3.72 -3.16 -12.72
N ASP A 5 4.04 -3.56 -13.98
CA ASP A 5 4.19 -4.98 -14.38
C ASP A 5 5.29 -5.69 -13.57
N GLU A 6 6.42 -5.00 -13.36
CA GLU A 6 7.56 -5.57 -12.63
C GLU A 6 7.21 -5.85 -11.16
N LEU A 7 6.51 -4.94 -10.50
CA LEU A 7 6.24 -5.04 -9.06
C LEU A 7 4.96 -5.82 -8.73
N PHE A 8 3.93 -5.70 -9.59
CA PHE A 8 2.59 -6.21 -9.32
C PHE A 8 2.02 -7.04 -10.48
N PRO A 9 2.77 -8.06 -10.98
CA PRO A 9 2.34 -8.86 -12.12
C PRO A 9 1.00 -9.56 -11.90
N GLY A 10 0.65 -9.84 -10.66
CA GLY A 10 -0.59 -10.52 -10.31
C GLY A 10 -1.86 -9.73 -10.62
N ILE A 11 -1.80 -8.40 -10.75
CA ILE A 11 -2.98 -7.60 -11.11
C ILE A 11 -3.44 -7.83 -12.55
N PHE A 12 -2.55 -8.27 -13.45
CA PHE A 12 -2.84 -8.51 -14.86
C PHE A 12 -3.25 -9.94 -15.16
N ASN A 13 -3.00 -10.88 -14.25
CA ASN A 13 -3.18 -12.32 -14.46
C ASN A 13 -4.48 -12.87 -13.89
N ASN A 14 -5.25 -12.08 -13.16
CA ASN A 14 -6.45 -12.50 -12.47
C ASN A 14 -7.59 -11.51 -12.71
N GLU A 15 -8.82 -11.99 -12.64
CA GLU A 15 -10.02 -11.15 -12.60
C GLU A 15 -10.32 -10.78 -11.15
N TRP A 16 -9.90 -9.58 -10.74
CA TRP A 16 -10.19 -9.05 -9.42
C TRP A 16 -11.45 -8.16 -9.46
N GLU A 17 -12.23 -8.16 -8.40
CA GLU A 17 -13.50 -7.44 -8.37
C GLU A 17 -13.33 -5.93 -8.55
N ALA A 18 -12.33 -5.35 -7.87
CA ALA A 18 -12.02 -3.93 -8.02
C ALA A 18 -10.55 -3.65 -7.71
N ILE A 19 -9.84 -3.24 -8.75
CA ILE A 19 -8.45 -2.77 -8.68
C ILE A 19 -8.43 -1.30 -9.10
N PRO A 20 -7.68 -0.41 -8.40
CA PRO A 20 -7.49 0.96 -8.85
C PRO A 20 -6.89 1.00 -10.26
N LYS A 21 -7.22 2.05 -11.02
CA LYS A 21 -6.69 2.24 -12.38
C LYS A 21 -5.45 3.13 -12.34
N TRP A 22 -4.38 2.69 -12.99
CA TRP A 22 -3.15 3.47 -13.15
C TRP A 22 -3.12 4.15 -14.52
N GLU A 23 -2.93 5.47 -14.56
CA GLU A 23 -2.69 6.22 -15.79
C GLU A 23 -1.22 6.15 -16.22
N ASN A 24 -0.31 5.99 -15.26
CA ASN A 24 1.13 5.92 -15.49
C ASN A 24 1.71 4.68 -14.81
N GLU A 25 1.92 3.64 -15.60
CA GLU A 25 2.43 2.35 -15.12
C GLU A 25 3.93 2.38 -14.76
N ASP A 26 4.69 3.33 -15.32
CA ASP A 26 6.10 3.52 -14.97
C ASP A 26 6.29 4.29 -13.65
N ARG A 27 5.22 4.94 -13.18
CA ARG A 27 5.20 5.69 -11.93
C ARG A 27 3.96 5.36 -11.11
N PRO A 28 3.78 4.11 -10.65
CA PRO A 28 2.55 3.67 -9.99
C PRO A 28 2.22 4.49 -8.73
N TRP A 29 3.18 5.10 -8.08
CA TRP A 29 2.96 6.00 -6.93
C TRP A 29 2.22 7.30 -7.27
N GLU A 30 2.15 7.71 -8.55
CA GLU A 30 1.40 8.91 -8.95
C GLU A 30 -0.09 8.79 -8.64
N LEU A 31 -0.61 7.57 -8.57
CA LEU A 31 -1.97 7.29 -8.11
C LEU A 31 -2.25 7.80 -6.68
N LEU A 32 -1.23 7.84 -5.83
CA LEU A 32 -1.33 8.33 -4.45
C LEU A 32 -1.35 9.87 -4.35
N SER A 33 -1.22 10.56 -5.48
CA SER A 33 -1.27 12.03 -5.53
C SER A 33 -2.71 12.56 -5.39
N SER A 34 -2.85 13.86 -5.14
CA SER A 34 -4.15 14.54 -5.07
C SER A 34 -4.70 14.99 -6.42
N ARG A 35 -4.29 14.36 -7.53
CA ARG A 35 -4.79 14.64 -8.88
C ARG A 35 -6.23 14.15 -9.06
N GLU A 36 -6.92 14.63 -10.10
CA GLU A 36 -8.29 14.19 -10.43
C GLU A 36 -8.38 12.68 -10.71
N SER A 37 -7.34 12.08 -11.29
CA SER A 37 -7.21 10.64 -11.50
C SER A 37 -6.63 9.88 -10.30
N GLY A 38 -6.37 10.56 -9.21
CA GLY A 38 -5.76 9.97 -8.01
C GLY A 38 -6.68 9.02 -7.26
N LEU A 39 -6.10 8.26 -6.34
CA LEU A 39 -6.77 7.22 -5.57
C LEU A 39 -8.05 7.73 -4.87
N ILE A 40 -7.97 8.90 -4.24
CA ILE A 40 -9.11 9.49 -3.52
C ILE A 40 -10.28 9.79 -4.45
N SER A 41 -10.00 10.28 -5.67
CA SER A 41 -11.04 10.54 -6.66
C SER A 41 -11.72 9.25 -7.10
N GLN A 42 -10.93 8.23 -7.44
CA GLN A 42 -11.48 6.94 -7.83
C GLN A 42 -12.34 6.29 -6.73
N ILE A 43 -11.93 6.40 -5.46
CA ILE A 43 -12.74 5.90 -4.34
C ILE A 43 -14.08 6.68 -4.25
N SER A 44 -14.04 7.99 -4.46
CA SER A 44 -15.24 8.83 -4.35
C SER A 44 -16.33 8.48 -5.39
N ASP A 45 -15.94 7.86 -6.51
CA ASP A 45 -16.88 7.37 -7.53
C ASP A 45 -17.75 6.19 -7.03
N TYR A 46 -17.30 5.49 -5.99
CA TYR A 46 -18.06 4.36 -5.42
C TYR A 46 -19.12 4.78 -4.41
N ASN A 47 -18.91 5.85 -3.64
CA ASN A 47 -19.84 6.24 -2.59
C ASN A 47 -19.76 7.74 -2.22
N GLU A 48 -19.85 8.63 -3.18
CA GLU A 48 -19.96 10.10 -3.02
C GLU A 48 -19.03 10.70 -1.94
N GLY A 49 -17.80 10.17 -1.83
CA GLY A 49 -16.80 10.66 -0.88
C GLY A 49 -16.85 10.06 0.53
N GLU A 50 -17.77 9.11 0.77
CA GLU A 50 -17.80 8.33 2.01
C GLU A 50 -17.02 7.01 1.89
N ALA A 51 -17.13 6.14 2.87
CA ALA A 51 -16.55 4.80 2.80
C ALA A 51 -17.49 3.85 2.04
N PHE A 52 -16.99 3.21 1.00
CA PHE A 52 -17.64 2.04 0.41
C PHE A 52 -17.16 0.78 1.17
N ILE A 53 -18.10 -0.01 1.67
CA ILE A 53 -17.81 -1.27 2.37
C ILE A 53 -18.60 -2.37 1.67
N HIS A 54 -17.87 -3.32 1.08
CA HIS A 54 -18.52 -4.46 0.43
C HIS A 54 -19.32 -5.28 1.47
N PRO A 55 -20.52 -5.84 1.10
CA PRO A 55 -21.35 -6.61 2.03
C PRO A 55 -20.67 -7.84 2.65
N GLU A 56 -19.68 -8.42 1.97
CA GLU A 56 -18.90 -9.56 2.45
C GLU A 56 -17.64 -9.17 3.23
N ALA A 57 -17.37 -7.86 3.39
CA ALA A 57 -16.24 -7.41 4.21
C ALA A 57 -16.51 -7.65 5.70
N ILE A 58 -15.46 -8.00 6.42
CA ILE A 58 -15.53 -8.29 7.87
C ILE A 58 -14.93 -7.10 8.63
N ILE A 59 -15.78 -6.35 9.35
CA ILE A 59 -15.35 -5.20 10.14
C ILE A 59 -15.43 -5.55 11.62
N GLY A 60 -14.28 -5.51 12.29
CA GLY A 60 -14.17 -5.78 13.72
C GLY A 60 -14.65 -4.64 14.62
N ASP A 61 -14.67 -4.89 15.94
CA ASP A 61 -15.06 -3.89 16.92
C ASP A 61 -14.08 -2.72 17.02
N PHE A 62 -14.59 -1.54 17.34
CA PHE A 62 -13.81 -0.31 17.55
C PHE A 62 -12.96 0.12 16.36
N VAL A 63 -13.26 -0.35 15.14
CA VAL A 63 -12.64 0.14 13.91
C VAL A 63 -13.09 1.57 13.66
N ARG A 64 -12.13 2.46 13.33
CA ARG A 64 -12.42 3.81 12.86
C ARG A 64 -12.15 3.91 11.37
N ILE A 65 -13.14 4.37 10.61
CA ILE A 65 -13.04 4.60 9.17
C ILE A 65 -13.32 6.08 8.89
N GLU A 66 -12.36 6.76 8.25
CA GLU A 66 -12.50 8.16 7.78
C GLU A 66 -12.49 8.16 6.26
N GLY A 67 -13.64 8.30 5.64
CA GLY A 67 -13.80 8.30 4.17
C GLY A 67 -13.15 9.48 3.44
N PRO A 68 -13.05 9.39 2.11
CA PRO A 68 -13.40 8.24 1.30
C PRO A 68 -12.43 7.06 1.48
N CYS A 69 -13.00 5.86 1.62
CA CYS A 69 -12.28 4.59 1.68
C CYS A 69 -13.01 3.53 0.84
N TYR A 70 -12.28 2.59 0.27
CA TYR A 70 -12.82 1.39 -0.38
C TYR A 70 -12.41 0.15 0.41
N ILE A 71 -13.39 -0.72 0.73
CA ILE A 71 -13.16 -2.00 1.39
C ILE A 71 -13.88 -3.08 0.59
N GLY A 72 -13.10 -3.94 -0.06
CA GLY A 72 -13.56 -4.97 -0.99
C GLY A 72 -14.11 -6.23 -0.34
N ALA A 73 -14.58 -7.15 -1.19
CA ALA A 73 -15.14 -8.44 -0.77
C ALA A 73 -14.16 -9.24 0.10
N ASN A 74 -14.65 -9.91 1.13
CA ASN A 74 -13.84 -10.73 2.02
C ASN A 74 -12.62 -10.02 2.66
N ALA A 75 -12.50 -8.71 2.51
CA ALA A 75 -11.48 -7.95 3.22
C ALA A 75 -11.76 -7.95 4.72
N GLU A 76 -10.72 -8.10 5.52
CA GLU A 76 -10.84 -8.16 6.98
C GLU A 76 -10.20 -6.92 7.62
N VAL A 77 -11.02 -6.10 8.30
CA VAL A 77 -10.55 -4.95 9.10
C VAL A 77 -10.77 -5.27 10.57
N ARG A 78 -9.68 -5.57 11.26
CA ARG A 78 -9.72 -6.11 12.62
C ARG A 78 -9.86 -5.03 13.68
N HIS A 79 -10.16 -5.49 14.90
CA HIS A 79 -10.35 -4.69 16.10
C HIS A 79 -9.36 -3.51 16.22
N SER A 80 -9.90 -2.32 16.50
CA SER A 80 -9.15 -1.07 16.69
C SER A 80 -8.28 -0.62 15.52
N ALA A 81 -8.48 -1.13 14.30
CA ALA A 81 -7.81 -0.59 13.13
C ALA A 81 -8.30 0.83 12.81
N PHE A 82 -7.44 1.64 12.19
CA PHE A 82 -7.77 2.99 11.77
C PHE A 82 -7.53 3.16 10.26
N LEU A 83 -8.62 3.20 9.49
CA LEU A 83 -8.59 3.52 8.06
C LEU A 83 -8.84 5.01 7.85
N ARG A 84 -7.89 5.66 7.23
CA ARG A 84 -7.96 7.09 6.92
C ARG A 84 -8.25 7.29 5.43
N LYS A 85 -8.65 8.51 5.10
CA LYS A 85 -8.93 8.95 3.74
C LYS A 85 -7.93 8.42 2.72
N GLY A 86 -8.44 7.83 1.63
CA GLY A 86 -7.66 7.26 0.54
C GLY A 86 -7.17 5.83 0.82
N SER A 87 -7.74 5.12 1.79
CA SER A 87 -7.43 3.70 1.97
C SER A 87 -8.25 2.86 0.99
N TRP A 88 -7.56 2.09 0.15
CA TRP A 88 -8.17 1.11 -0.76
C TRP A 88 -7.73 -0.29 -0.36
N ILE A 89 -8.67 -1.02 0.21
CA ILE A 89 -8.44 -2.38 0.72
C ILE A 89 -9.11 -3.34 -0.25
N CYS A 90 -8.32 -4.03 -1.07
CA CYS A 90 -8.83 -4.96 -2.07
C CYS A 90 -9.38 -6.25 -1.44
N GLU A 91 -9.96 -7.09 -2.30
CA GLU A 91 -10.52 -8.39 -1.95
C GLU A 91 -9.55 -9.24 -1.10
N GLY A 92 -10.05 -9.81 -0.01
CA GLY A 92 -9.29 -10.71 0.87
C GLY A 92 -8.11 -10.07 1.62
N ALA A 93 -7.87 -8.76 1.45
CA ALA A 93 -6.78 -8.09 2.16
C ALA A 93 -7.09 -7.91 3.64
N VAL A 94 -6.05 -7.87 4.48
CA VAL A 94 -6.18 -7.80 5.94
C VAL A 94 -5.55 -6.52 6.49
N VAL A 95 -6.36 -5.69 7.14
CA VAL A 95 -5.90 -4.61 8.01
C VAL A 95 -6.12 -5.05 9.45
N GLY A 96 -5.05 -5.40 10.14
CA GLY A 96 -5.13 -6.06 11.44
C GLY A 96 -5.25 -5.11 12.62
N HIS A 97 -5.14 -5.71 13.82
CA HIS A 97 -5.30 -5.02 15.08
C HIS A 97 -4.40 -3.79 15.21
N SER A 98 -5.00 -2.64 15.55
CA SER A 98 -4.30 -1.36 15.77
C SER A 98 -3.39 -0.93 14.62
N THR A 99 -3.69 -1.36 13.39
CA THR A 99 -3.01 -0.93 12.18
C THR A 99 -3.63 0.36 11.67
N GLU A 100 -2.80 1.32 11.32
CA GLU A 100 -3.22 2.56 10.65
C GLU A 100 -2.89 2.49 9.15
N VAL A 101 -3.90 2.73 8.30
CA VAL A 101 -3.74 2.83 6.84
C VAL A 101 -4.22 4.21 6.39
N LYS A 102 -3.44 4.89 5.56
CA LYS A 102 -3.75 6.22 5.04
C LYS A 102 -3.28 6.36 3.60
N ASN A 103 -4.19 6.77 2.70
CA ASN A 103 -3.87 7.06 1.29
C ASN A 103 -2.99 5.96 0.67
N SER A 104 -3.42 4.72 0.81
CA SER A 104 -2.64 3.52 0.49
C SER A 104 -3.52 2.44 -0.10
N ILE A 105 -2.90 1.56 -0.86
CA ILE A 105 -3.55 0.42 -1.48
C ILE A 105 -3.00 -0.86 -0.85
N LEU A 106 -3.89 -1.72 -0.37
CA LEU A 106 -3.61 -3.12 -0.09
C LEU A 106 -4.23 -3.93 -1.23
N LEU A 107 -3.39 -4.46 -2.12
CA LEU A 107 -3.82 -5.31 -3.23
C LEU A 107 -4.40 -6.64 -2.71
N PRO A 108 -5.08 -7.45 -3.56
CA PRO A 108 -5.74 -8.66 -3.11
C PRO A 108 -4.87 -9.57 -2.25
N GLY A 109 -5.42 -10.02 -1.12
CA GLY A 109 -4.71 -10.89 -0.19
C GLY A 109 -3.57 -10.24 0.61
N ALA A 110 -3.23 -8.97 0.36
CA ALA A 110 -2.19 -8.26 1.10
C ALA A 110 -2.50 -8.14 2.59
N LYS A 111 -1.48 -8.21 3.46
CA LYS A 111 -1.69 -8.27 4.91
C LYS A 111 -0.83 -7.26 5.65
N ALA A 112 -1.48 -6.41 6.45
CA ALA A 112 -0.88 -5.55 7.46
C ALA A 112 -1.52 -5.90 8.83
N PRO A 113 -1.19 -7.06 9.44
CA PRO A 113 -2.05 -7.70 10.43
C PRO A 113 -1.91 -7.18 11.87
N HIS A 114 -0.81 -6.50 12.24
CA HIS A 114 -0.52 -6.15 13.63
C HIS A 114 0.30 -4.88 13.78
N PHE A 115 -0.29 -3.82 14.39
CA PHE A 115 0.41 -2.59 14.79
C PHE A 115 1.22 -1.94 13.65
N ASN A 116 0.75 -2.06 12.44
CA ASN A 116 1.45 -1.52 11.28
C ASN A 116 1.09 -0.05 11.03
N TYR A 117 2.02 0.70 10.42
CA TYR A 117 1.73 1.98 9.83
C TYR A 117 1.93 1.91 8.31
N VAL A 118 0.87 2.12 7.56
CA VAL A 118 0.86 2.10 6.08
C VAL A 118 0.41 3.46 5.58
N GLY A 119 1.35 4.31 5.22
CA GLY A 119 1.05 5.67 4.74
C GLY A 119 1.56 5.89 3.31
N ASP A 120 0.69 6.39 2.44
CA ASP A 120 1.00 6.76 1.05
C ASP A 120 1.82 5.66 0.33
N SER A 121 1.33 4.40 0.38
CA SER A 121 2.04 3.19 -0.04
C SER A 121 1.16 2.25 -0.86
N ILE A 122 1.78 1.33 -1.60
CA ILE A 122 1.10 0.25 -2.30
C ILE A 122 1.70 -1.09 -1.84
N ILE A 123 0.84 -1.97 -1.33
CA ILE A 123 1.20 -3.31 -0.87
C ILE A 123 0.72 -4.32 -1.90
N GLY A 124 1.63 -5.09 -2.46
CA GLY A 124 1.39 -6.07 -3.51
C GLY A 124 0.52 -7.26 -3.08
N ILE A 125 0.07 -8.01 -4.07
CA ILE A 125 -0.75 -9.21 -3.89
C ILE A 125 -0.03 -10.20 -2.97
N ASP A 126 -0.74 -10.72 -1.98
CA ASP A 126 -0.23 -11.69 -0.99
C ASP A 126 1.04 -11.25 -0.23
N ALA A 127 1.43 -9.97 -0.32
CA ALA A 127 2.52 -9.45 0.48
C ALA A 127 2.09 -9.31 1.96
N ASN A 128 3.03 -9.56 2.88
CA ASN A 128 2.74 -9.55 4.30
C ASN A 128 3.71 -8.66 5.08
N LEU A 129 3.18 -7.78 5.90
CA LEU A 129 3.93 -6.95 6.83
C LEU A 129 3.97 -7.60 8.20
N GLY A 130 5.14 -7.94 8.70
CA GLY A 130 5.32 -8.41 10.07
C GLY A 130 4.83 -7.39 11.11
N ALA A 131 4.60 -7.85 12.34
CA ALA A 131 4.10 -7.01 13.42
C ALA A 131 4.99 -5.78 13.65
N GLY A 132 4.38 -4.60 13.76
CA GLY A 132 5.10 -3.35 13.99
C GLY A 132 5.87 -2.81 12.78
N ALA A 133 5.73 -3.39 11.58
CA ALA A 133 6.33 -2.81 10.38
C ALA A 133 5.74 -1.42 10.09
N LYS A 134 6.60 -0.48 9.67
CA LYS A 134 6.24 0.92 9.45
C LYS A 134 6.76 1.41 8.11
N LEU A 135 5.86 1.85 7.25
CA LEU A 135 6.20 2.43 5.96
C LEU A 135 6.25 3.96 6.11
N SER A 136 7.45 4.48 6.36
CA SER A 136 7.64 5.93 6.54
C SER A 136 7.39 6.66 5.23
N ASN A 137 6.51 7.67 5.26
CA ASN A 137 6.03 8.37 4.06
C ASN A 137 6.48 9.84 3.95
N VAL A 138 7.17 10.36 4.95
CA VAL A 138 7.63 11.75 4.99
C VAL A 138 9.11 11.82 5.34
N ARG A 139 9.88 12.51 4.52
CA ARG A 139 11.29 12.81 4.83
C ARG A 139 11.41 13.76 6.01
N ASN A 140 12.43 13.61 6.85
CA ASN A 140 12.67 14.50 8.00
C ASN A 140 12.90 15.97 7.58
N ASP A 141 13.51 16.19 6.38
CA ASP A 141 13.71 17.52 5.81
C ASP A 141 12.47 18.09 5.09
N ARG A 142 11.37 17.30 5.03
CA ARG A 142 10.08 17.63 4.40
C ARG A 142 10.15 18.00 2.91
N ARG A 143 11.26 17.66 2.24
CA ARG A 143 11.42 17.83 0.80
C ARG A 143 10.72 16.69 0.03
N GLU A 144 10.75 16.81 -1.28
CA GLU A 144 10.28 15.77 -2.19
C GLU A 144 10.95 14.42 -1.91
N VAL A 145 10.16 13.35 -2.00
CA VAL A 145 10.65 11.97 -1.87
C VAL A 145 11.32 11.56 -3.18
N PHE A 146 12.49 10.92 -3.09
CA PHE A 146 13.19 10.36 -4.23
C PHE A 146 12.93 8.86 -4.35
N VAL A 147 12.88 8.40 -5.60
CA VAL A 147 12.78 6.99 -5.96
C VAL A 147 14.10 6.53 -6.55
N THR A 148 14.51 5.32 -6.26
CA THR A 148 15.66 4.65 -6.90
C THR A 148 15.16 3.35 -7.51
N LEU A 149 15.39 3.14 -8.81
CA LEU A 149 15.00 1.93 -9.55
C LEU A 149 16.05 0.82 -9.45
N SER A 150 15.73 -0.35 -10.00
CA SER A 150 16.61 -1.54 -10.00
C SER A 150 17.97 -1.33 -10.69
N ASP A 151 18.02 -0.47 -11.69
CA ASP A 151 19.25 -0.10 -12.40
C ASP A 151 20.10 0.96 -11.69
N GLY A 152 19.60 1.48 -10.56
CA GLY A 152 20.23 2.54 -9.76
C GLY A 152 19.86 3.96 -10.22
N GLU A 153 19.02 4.13 -11.25
CA GLU A 153 18.51 5.45 -11.60
C GLU A 153 17.73 6.06 -10.44
N ARG A 154 18.01 7.34 -10.15
CA ARG A 154 17.39 8.06 -9.04
C ARG A 154 16.80 9.37 -9.50
N PHE A 155 15.52 9.59 -9.19
CA PHE A 155 14.80 10.82 -9.55
C PHE A 155 13.73 11.21 -8.52
N GLY A 156 13.20 12.42 -8.63
CA GLY A 156 12.13 12.90 -7.77
C GLY A 156 10.79 12.23 -8.11
N SER A 157 10.06 11.82 -7.09
CA SER A 157 8.73 11.20 -7.25
C SER A 157 7.63 12.18 -7.66
N GLY A 158 7.87 13.49 -7.52
CA GLY A 158 6.83 14.53 -7.62
C GLY A 158 6.01 14.68 -6.33
N LEU A 159 6.26 13.86 -5.30
CA LEU A 159 5.48 13.81 -4.08
C LEU A 159 6.30 14.20 -2.85
N ARG A 160 5.67 14.93 -1.93
CA ARG A 160 6.24 15.21 -0.59
C ARG A 160 5.92 14.11 0.42
N LYS A 161 4.91 13.29 0.12
CA LYS A 161 4.50 12.12 0.90
C LYS A 161 4.43 10.93 -0.02
N PHE A 162 5.30 9.99 0.20
CA PHE A 162 5.32 8.72 -0.48
C PHE A 162 6.08 7.72 0.40
N GLY A 163 5.41 6.62 0.77
CA GLY A 163 5.96 5.57 1.62
C GLY A 163 6.76 4.56 0.84
N ALA A 164 6.14 3.46 0.47
CA ALA A 164 6.81 2.38 -0.23
C ALA A 164 5.92 1.69 -1.28
N LEU A 165 6.56 1.05 -2.25
CA LEU A 165 5.97 0.02 -3.10
C LEU A 165 6.51 -1.32 -2.63
N ILE A 166 5.63 -2.19 -2.18
CA ILE A 166 5.97 -3.55 -1.74
C ILE A 166 5.47 -4.51 -2.80
N GLY A 167 6.38 -5.12 -3.55
CA GLY A 167 6.04 -6.03 -4.65
C GLY A 167 5.28 -7.28 -4.20
N ASP A 168 4.61 -7.93 -5.15
CA ASP A 168 3.80 -9.13 -4.90
C ASP A 168 4.57 -10.22 -4.13
N ASN A 169 3.90 -10.94 -3.25
CA ASN A 169 4.45 -12.05 -2.45
C ASN A 169 5.61 -11.70 -1.51
N SER A 170 5.93 -10.42 -1.31
CA SER A 170 7.01 -10.01 -0.40
C SER A 170 6.64 -10.24 1.06
N GLN A 171 7.63 -10.66 1.87
CA GLN A 171 7.46 -10.94 3.30
C GLN A 171 8.38 -10.03 4.12
N LEU A 172 7.81 -9.11 4.87
CA LEU A 172 8.55 -8.22 5.75
C LEU A 172 8.49 -8.75 7.19
N GLY A 173 9.65 -8.92 7.80
CA GLY A 173 9.75 -9.33 9.20
C GLY A 173 9.21 -8.28 10.18
N CYS A 174 9.04 -8.68 11.44
CA CYS A 174 8.57 -7.77 12.49
C CYS A 174 9.51 -6.55 12.65
N ASN A 175 8.91 -5.39 12.92
CA ASN A 175 9.60 -4.10 13.10
C ASN A 175 10.44 -3.62 11.91
N VAL A 176 10.22 -4.13 10.71
CA VAL A 176 10.84 -3.57 9.51
C VAL A 176 10.38 -2.12 9.33
N VAL A 177 11.31 -1.24 9.03
CA VAL A 177 11.03 0.16 8.72
C VAL A 177 11.49 0.46 7.29
N THR A 178 10.59 1.00 6.45
CA THR A 178 11.01 1.52 5.15
C THR A 178 11.15 3.03 5.22
N ASN A 179 12.22 3.55 4.62
CA ASN A 179 12.38 4.98 4.36
C ASN A 179 11.43 5.44 3.24
N PRO A 180 11.06 6.72 3.20
CA PRO A 180 10.23 7.26 2.11
C PRO A 180 10.81 6.96 0.73
N GLY A 181 9.97 6.44 -0.18
CA GLY A 181 10.36 6.10 -1.56
C GLY A 181 11.05 4.75 -1.73
N THR A 182 10.96 3.87 -0.72
CA THR A 182 11.47 2.49 -0.82
C THR A 182 10.64 1.68 -1.81
N ILE A 183 11.33 0.90 -2.64
CA ILE A 183 10.72 -0.12 -3.51
C ILE A 183 11.28 -1.48 -3.10
N ILE A 184 10.41 -2.43 -2.80
CA ILE A 184 10.76 -3.81 -2.49
C ILE A 184 10.31 -4.69 -3.65
N ALA A 185 11.26 -5.38 -4.28
CA ALA A 185 11.01 -6.27 -5.42
C ALA A 185 10.12 -7.46 -5.02
N PRO A 186 9.32 -8.01 -5.95
CA PRO A 186 8.44 -9.15 -5.67
C PRO A 186 9.16 -10.34 -5.06
N GLY A 187 8.48 -11.03 -4.14
CA GLY A 187 9.00 -12.23 -3.49
C GLY A 187 10.17 -11.98 -2.51
N SER A 188 10.50 -10.72 -2.22
CA SER A 188 11.57 -10.39 -1.28
C SER A 188 11.24 -10.82 0.15
N MET A 189 12.24 -11.36 0.86
CA MET A 189 12.13 -11.75 2.27
C MET A 189 13.04 -10.87 3.13
N ILE A 190 12.46 -9.95 3.89
CA ILE A 190 13.19 -8.99 4.73
C ILE A 190 13.22 -9.48 6.16
N ALA A 191 14.41 -9.57 6.73
CA ALA A 191 14.60 -10.01 8.12
C ALA A 191 13.98 -9.01 9.13
N PRO A 192 13.57 -9.48 10.34
CA PRO A 192 13.05 -8.60 11.37
C PRO A 192 14.05 -7.51 11.79
N ASN A 193 13.53 -6.34 12.19
CA ASN A 193 14.27 -5.17 12.68
C ASN A 193 15.18 -4.48 11.64
N GLU A 194 15.03 -4.79 10.37
CA GLU A 194 15.77 -4.13 9.30
C GLU A 194 15.19 -2.76 8.93
N THR A 195 16.07 -1.87 8.48
CA THR A 195 15.68 -0.57 7.90
C THR A 195 16.06 -0.53 6.43
N MET A 196 15.06 -0.35 5.56
CA MET A 196 15.21 -0.40 4.10
C MET A 196 15.10 0.98 3.46
N GLY A 197 15.75 1.16 2.29
CA GLY A 197 15.65 2.38 1.48
C GLY A 197 16.12 2.15 0.04
N GLY A 198 15.54 2.88 -0.91
CA GLY A 198 15.79 2.71 -2.34
C GLY A 198 15.20 1.42 -2.88
N TRP A 199 15.83 0.84 -3.88
CA TRP A 199 15.46 -0.48 -4.43
C TRP A 199 16.04 -1.59 -3.56
N VAL A 200 15.18 -2.54 -3.17
CA VAL A 200 15.55 -3.67 -2.31
C VAL A 200 15.07 -4.96 -2.97
N GLU A 201 15.99 -5.89 -3.17
CA GLU A 201 15.69 -7.24 -3.66
C GLU A 201 16.45 -8.24 -2.78
N VAL A 202 15.72 -9.05 -2.01
CA VAL A 202 16.30 -10.09 -1.13
C VAL A 202 15.61 -11.40 -1.46
N LYS A 203 16.33 -12.25 -2.19
CA LYS A 203 15.88 -13.62 -2.50
C LYS A 203 16.24 -14.58 -1.37
N SER A 204 15.35 -15.51 -1.05
CA SER A 204 15.57 -16.61 -0.11
C SER A 204 16.55 -17.65 -0.67
#